data_fa58e070f31b92318ce6994b53f7ad98
#
_entry.id   fa58e070f31b92318ce6994b53f7ad98
#
_cell.length_a   1.000
_cell.length_b   1.000
_cell.length_c   1.000
_cell.angle_alpha   90.00
_cell.angle_beta   90.00
_cell.angle_gamma   90.00
#
_symmetry.space_group_name_H-M   'P 1'
#
loop_
_entity.id
_entity.type
_entity.pdbx_description
1 polymer ?
#
loop_
_entity_poly.entity_id
_entity_poly.type
_entity_poly.pdbx_seq_one_letter_code
_entity_poly.pdbx_strand_id
1 'polypeptide(L)'
;MIKQPLAACILALAFAGVHSAALAATPKETVAAFHEALTNGDKDRALAFLSPTVAIYEAGYVERSRDEYAQHHLGGDMEFARTTTRKLLKQNERIDGDTAIVWEETETTGTSRGKPVHAFGTDTMVLEKKGDGWAIVHVHWSSRKA
;
A
#
# COMPACT_ATOMS: atom_id res chain seq x y z
N MET A 1 -10.18 71.76 25.21
CA MET A 1 -10.65 70.34 25.28
C MET A 1 -10.17 69.67 23.99
N ILE A 2 -9.03 68.95 24.06
CA ILE A 2 -8.44 68.26 22.91
C ILE A 2 -8.61 66.77 23.21
N LYS A 3 -9.43 66.06 22.40
CA LYS A 3 -9.60 64.60 22.50
C LYS A 3 -8.52 63.92 21.66
N GLN A 4 -7.67 63.13 22.32
CA GLN A 4 -6.75 62.21 21.66
C GLN A 4 -7.43 60.91 21.26
N PRO A 5 -7.17 60.33 20.08
CA PRO A 5 -7.66 58.97 19.76
C PRO A 5 -6.69 57.90 20.30
N LEU A 6 -7.24 56.88 20.96
CA LEU A 6 -6.51 55.67 21.32
C LEU A 6 -6.18 54.87 20.06
N ALA A 7 -4.91 54.64 19.85
CA ALA A 7 -4.43 53.70 18.84
C ALA A 7 -4.49 52.25 19.41
N ALA A 8 -5.34 51.43 18.86
CA ALA A 8 -5.40 50.00 19.19
C ALA A 8 -4.31 49.26 18.40
N CYS A 9 -3.29 48.77 19.10
CA CYS A 9 -2.30 47.84 18.53
C CYS A 9 -2.92 46.45 18.40
N ILE A 10 -3.19 46.03 17.16
CA ILE A 10 -3.58 44.64 16.86
C ILE A 10 -2.28 43.84 16.76
N LEU A 11 -2.07 42.98 17.77
CA LEU A 11 -0.95 42.03 17.79
C LEU A 11 -1.38 40.81 16.92
N ALA A 12 -0.85 40.75 15.69
CA ALA A 12 -1.04 39.59 14.83
C ALA A 12 -0.15 38.43 15.32
N LEU A 13 -0.73 37.42 15.97
CA LEU A 13 -0.05 36.16 16.25
C LEU A 13 0.09 35.39 14.93
N ALA A 14 1.31 35.36 14.39
CA ALA A 14 1.66 34.46 13.33
C ALA A 14 1.75 33.02 13.88
N PHE A 15 0.73 32.19 13.60
CA PHE A 15 0.81 30.75 13.81
C PHE A 15 1.80 30.18 12.77
N ALA A 16 3.03 29.94 13.18
CA ALA A 16 3.96 29.13 12.43
C ALA A 16 3.48 27.68 12.49
N GLY A 17 2.76 27.26 11.44
CA GLY A 17 2.37 25.86 11.27
C GLY A 17 3.63 25.00 11.15
N VAL A 18 3.91 24.18 12.16
CA VAL A 18 4.94 23.16 12.09
C VAL A 18 4.44 22.11 11.09
N HIS A 19 4.83 22.23 9.82
CA HIS A 19 4.66 21.18 8.85
C HIS A 19 5.63 20.05 9.24
N SER A 20 5.11 19.05 9.95
CA SER A 20 5.81 17.77 10.09
C SER A 20 5.89 17.19 8.67
N ALA A 21 7.06 17.25 8.06
CA ALA A 21 7.32 16.51 6.83
C ALA A 21 7.15 15.02 7.17
N ALA A 22 6.05 14.43 6.73
CA ALA A 22 5.92 12.99 6.79
C ALA A 22 7.09 12.41 5.98
N LEU A 23 7.91 11.56 6.62
CA LEU A 23 8.97 10.85 5.92
C LEU A 23 8.33 10.09 4.75
N ALA A 24 8.95 10.20 3.58
CA ALA A 24 8.51 9.44 2.41
C ALA A 24 8.49 7.94 2.74
N ALA A 25 7.39 7.24 2.40
CA ALA A 25 7.27 5.82 2.66
C ALA A 25 8.37 5.03 1.94
N THR A 26 8.95 4.05 2.61
CA THR A 26 9.89 3.10 2.01
C THR A 26 9.16 2.10 1.10
N PRO A 27 9.87 1.34 0.23
CA PRO A 27 9.25 0.28 -0.56
C PRO A 27 8.52 -0.77 0.30
N LYS A 28 9.12 -1.19 1.42
CA LYS A 28 8.49 -2.13 2.37
C LYS A 28 7.22 -1.57 2.99
N GLU A 29 7.24 -0.30 3.39
CA GLU A 29 6.05 0.37 3.95
C GLU A 29 4.96 0.52 2.89
N THR A 30 5.30 0.77 1.63
CA THR A 30 4.36 0.82 0.51
C THR A 30 3.68 -0.54 0.30
N VAL A 31 4.46 -1.64 0.30
CA VAL A 31 3.93 -3.00 0.19
C VAL A 31 3.04 -3.35 1.38
N ALA A 32 3.47 -3.05 2.60
CA ALA A 32 2.67 -3.28 3.80
C ALA A 32 1.33 -2.51 3.77
N ALA A 33 1.37 -1.23 3.35
CA ALA A 33 0.18 -0.41 3.24
C ALA A 33 -0.79 -0.89 2.14
N PHE A 34 -0.27 -1.46 1.04
CA PHE A 34 -1.08 -2.11 0.02
C PHE A 34 -1.83 -3.33 0.60
N HIS A 35 -1.13 -4.24 1.30
CA HIS A 35 -1.77 -5.40 1.94
C HIS A 35 -2.77 -4.99 3.03
N GLU A 36 -2.46 -3.95 3.80
CA GLU A 36 -3.39 -3.38 4.78
C GLU A 36 -4.67 -2.87 4.11
N ALA A 37 -4.56 -2.18 2.98
CA ALA A 37 -5.71 -1.69 2.22
C ALA A 37 -6.59 -2.84 1.71
N LEU A 38 -6.00 -3.95 1.24
CA LEU A 38 -6.74 -5.17 0.87
C LEU A 38 -7.50 -5.74 2.07
N THR A 39 -6.84 -5.89 3.22
CA THR A 39 -7.45 -6.42 4.46
C THR A 39 -8.60 -5.55 4.96
N ASN A 40 -8.47 -4.23 4.84
CA ASN A 40 -9.49 -3.27 5.27
C ASN A 40 -10.64 -3.11 4.24
N GLY A 41 -10.52 -3.70 3.05
CA GLY A 41 -11.48 -3.52 1.97
C GLY A 41 -11.47 -2.11 1.37
N ASP A 42 -10.36 -1.39 1.51
CA ASP A 42 -10.19 -0.03 0.98
C ASP A 42 -9.68 -0.08 -0.47
N LYS A 43 -10.63 -0.21 -1.39
CA LYS A 43 -10.36 -0.33 -2.83
C LYS A 43 -9.55 0.83 -3.37
N ASP A 44 -9.93 2.05 -3.04
CA ASP A 44 -9.31 3.25 -3.61
C ASP A 44 -7.87 3.39 -3.11
N ARG A 45 -7.65 3.11 -1.84
CA ARG A 45 -6.31 3.10 -1.25
C ARG A 45 -5.43 2.00 -1.84
N ALA A 46 -5.95 0.77 -2.01
CA ALA A 46 -5.20 -0.32 -2.65
C ALA A 46 -4.77 0.05 -4.07
N LEU A 47 -5.69 0.58 -4.88
CA LEU A 47 -5.39 1.00 -6.25
C LEU A 47 -4.41 2.19 -6.32
N ALA A 48 -4.38 3.06 -5.32
CA ALA A 48 -3.47 4.21 -5.28
C ALA A 48 -1.99 3.80 -5.19
N PHE A 49 -1.69 2.62 -4.62
CA PHE A 49 -0.32 2.08 -4.57
C PHE A 49 0.14 1.46 -5.89
N LEU A 50 -0.78 1.14 -6.80
CA LEU A 50 -0.47 0.48 -8.05
C LEU A 50 -0.22 1.49 -9.18
N SER A 51 0.80 1.23 -10.00
CA SER A 51 0.98 1.92 -11.28
C SER A 51 -0.23 1.68 -12.19
N PRO A 52 -0.64 2.62 -13.05
CA PRO A 52 -1.64 2.36 -14.08
C PRO A 52 -1.32 1.16 -14.99
N THR A 53 -0.03 0.90 -15.21
CA THR A 53 0.50 -0.17 -16.06
C THR A 53 1.06 -1.35 -15.27
N VAL A 54 0.61 -1.54 -14.02
CA VAL A 54 1.05 -2.67 -13.19
C VAL A 54 0.75 -3.99 -13.88
N ALA A 55 1.69 -4.94 -13.79
CA ALA A 55 1.47 -6.32 -14.18
C ALA A 55 1.36 -7.21 -12.94
N ILE A 56 0.25 -7.94 -12.78
CA ILE A 56 0.01 -8.82 -11.64
C ILE A 56 -0.10 -10.26 -12.16
N TYR A 57 0.74 -11.14 -11.60
CA TYR A 57 0.82 -12.56 -11.96
C TYR A 57 0.45 -13.40 -10.74
N GLU A 58 -0.55 -14.24 -10.90
CA GLU A 58 -0.97 -15.19 -9.86
C GLU A 58 -1.53 -16.47 -10.48
N ALA A 59 -1.03 -17.62 -10.07
CA ALA A 59 -1.53 -18.95 -10.46
C ALA A 59 -1.72 -19.13 -11.99
N GLY A 60 -0.89 -18.46 -12.80
CA GLY A 60 -0.97 -18.47 -14.27
C GLY A 60 -1.92 -17.43 -14.86
N TYR A 61 -2.66 -16.70 -14.05
CA TYR A 61 -3.43 -15.53 -14.49
C TYR A 61 -2.55 -14.30 -14.56
N VAL A 62 -2.92 -13.38 -15.45
CA VAL A 62 -2.17 -12.14 -15.69
C VAL A 62 -3.14 -10.98 -15.83
N GLU A 63 -3.02 -9.99 -14.95
CA GLU A 63 -3.63 -8.67 -15.13
C GLU A 63 -2.56 -7.70 -15.65
N ARG A 64 -2.85 -7.01 -16.74
CA ARG A 64 -1.87 -6.16 -17.45
C ARG A 64 -2.03 -4.67 -17.17
N SER A 65 -2.98 -4.33 -16.31
CA SER A 65 -3.20 -2.97 -15.86
C SER A 65 -3.88 -2.94 -14.49
N ARG A 66 -3.78 -1.80 -13.83
CA ARG A 66 -4.52 -1.52 -12.60
C ARG A 66 -6.05 -1.63 -12.82
N ASP A 67 -6.54 -1.23 -13.98
CA ASP A 67 -7.96 -1.26 -14.28
C ASP A 67 -8.45 -2.70 -14.52
N GLU A 68 -7.68 -3.56 -15.19
CA GLU A 68 -7.98 -5.00 -15.29
C GLU A 68 -8.05 -5.64 -13.90
N TYR A 69 -7.04 -5.42 -13.06
CA TYR A 69 -7.02 -5.90 -11.68
C TYR A 69 -8.24 -5.43 -10.88
N ALA A 70 -8.56 -4.14 -10.97
CA ALA A 70 -9.71 -3.56 -10.28
C ALA A 70 -11.06 -4.19 -10.66
N GLN A 71 -11.18 -4.67 -11.92
CA GLN A 71 -12.40 -5.26 -12.44
C GLN A 71 -12.50 -6.77 -12.19
N HIS A 72 -11.38 -7.50 -12.20
CA HIS A 72 -11.40 -8.96 -12.23
C HIS A 72 -10.98 -9.61 -10.91
N HIS A 73 -9.88 -9.18 -10.29
CA HIS A 73 -9.26 -9.86 -9.15
C HIS A 73 -9.41 -9.14 -7.81
N LEU A 74 -9.30 -7.82 -7.78
CA LEU A 74 -9.24 -7.04 -6.54
C LEU A 74 -10.35 -7.38 -5.53
N GLY A 75 -11.57 -7.57 -6.01
CA GLY A 75 -12.71 -7.92 -5.14
C GLY A 75 -12.53 -9.26 -4.43
N GLY A 76 -11.99 -10.25 -5.14
CA GLY A 76 -11.68 -11.59 -4.60
C GLY A 76 -10.52 -11.55 -3.61
N ASP A 77 -9.48 -10.77 -3.92
CA ASP A 77 -8.32 -10.63 -3.04
C ASP A 77 -8.68 -9.92 -1.73
N MET A 78 -9.53 -8.91 -1.79
CA MET A 78 -10.04 -8.22 -0.61
C MET A 78 -10.94 -9.12 0.24
N GLU A 79 -11.81 -9.93 -0.38
CA GLU A 79 -12.61 -10.93 0.33
C GLU A 79 -11.70 -11.95 1.03
N PHE A 80 -10.71 -12.47 0.31
CA PHE A 80 -9.73 -13.40 0.87
C PHE A 80 -8.94 -12.78 2.02
N ALA A 81 -8.41 -11.57 1.86
CA ALA A 81 -7.62 -10.87 2.88
C ALA A 81 -8.43 -10.58 4.16
N ARG A 82 -9.73 -10.30 4.05
CA ARG A 82 -10.61 -10.07 5.22
C ARG A 82 -11.01 -11.33 5.97
N THR A 83 -10.99 -12.49 5.32
CA THR A 83 -11.43 -13.77 5.88
C THR A 83 -10.26 -14.66 6.31
N THR A 84 -9.05 -14.21 6.07
CA THR A 84 -7.81 -14.90 6.44
C THR A 84 -6.89 -13.98 7.23
N THR A 85 -5.92 -14.60 7.89
CA THR A 85 -4.83 -13.90 8.58
C THR A 85 -3.54 -14.19 7.84
N ARG A 86 -2.93 -13.15 7.27
CA ARG A 86 -1.62 -13.19 6.63
C ARG A 86 -0.55 -12.85 7.66
N LYS A 87 0.32 -13.79 7.95
CA LYS A 87 1.50 -13.61 8.81
C LYS A 87 2.73 -13.48 7.94
N LEU A 88 3.42 -12.35 8.05
CA LEU A 88 4.73 -12.14 7.43
C LEU A 88 5.79 -12.93 8.20
N LEU A 89 6.46 -13.87 7.53
CA LEU A 89 7.53 -14.69 8.10
C LEU A 89 8.89 -14.07 7.83
N LYS A 90 9.08 -13.54 6.62
CA LYS A 90 10.32 -12.88 6.20
C LYS A 90 10.06 -11.82 5.16
N GLN A 91 10.80 -10.75 5.21
CA GLN A 91 10.76 -9.67 4.22
C GLN A 91 12.16 -9.17 3.94
N ASN A 92 12.50 -9.06 2.66
CA ASN A 92 13.75 -8.46 2.20
C ASN A 92 13.43 -7.38 1.17
N GLU A 93 14.35 -6.45 0.99
CA GLU A 93 14.28 -5.47 -0.10
C GLU A 93 15.65 -5.21 -0.70
N ARG A 94 15.66 -4.80 -1.94
CA ARG A 94 16.81 -4.21 -2.63
C ARG A 94 16.34 -2.95 -3.34
N ILE A 95 17.08 -1.87 -3.17
CA ILE A 95 16.85 -0.60 -3.85
C ILE A 95 18.04 -0.35 -4.77
N ASP A 96 17.77 -0.02 -6.02
CA ASP A 96 18.75 0.35 -7.03
C ASP A 96 18.25 1.57 -7.80
N GLY A 97 18.72 2.76 -7.41
CA GLY A 97 18.24 4.03 -7.93
C GLY A 97 16.74 4.23 -7.69
N ASP A 98 15.99 4.35 -8.76
CA ASP A 98 14.54 4.59 -8.74
C ASP A 98 13.71 3.29 -8.79
N THR A 99 14.34 2.13 -8.70
CA THR A 99 13.70 0.82 -8.69
C THR A 99 13.95 0.11 -7.37
N ALA A 100 12.92 -0.56 -6.86
CA ALA A 100 13.03 -1.42 -5.68
C ALA A 100 12.37 -2.77 -5.94
N ILE A 101 12.89 -3.80 -5.28
CA ILE A 101 12.28 -5.13 -5.24
C ILE A 101 12.07 -5.48 -3.77
N VAL A 102 10.85 -5.95 -3.45
CA VAL A 102 10.50 -6.47 -2.12
C VAL A 102 10.11 -7.94 -2.28
N TRP A 103 10.70 -8.82 -1.45
CA TRP A 103 10.36 -10.24 -1.38
C TRP A 103 9.79 -10.57 -0.03
N GLU A 104 8.74 -11.35 0.00
CA GLU A 104 8.08 -11.78 1.22
C GLU A 104 7.85 -13.29 1.23
N GLU A 105 8.00 -13.88 2.41
CA GLU A 105 7.57 -15.23 2.74
C GLU A 105 6.46 -15.11 3.78
N THR A 106 5.35 -15.80 3.57
CA THR A 106 4.14 -15.63 4.37
C THR A 106 3.51 -16.96 4.77
N GLU A 107 2.76 -16.94 5.86
CA GLU A 107 1.84 -17.99 6.25
C GLU A 107 0.43 -17.41 6.34
N THR A 108 -0.50 -18.02 5.65
CA THR A 108 -1.90 -17.57 5.63
C THR A 108 -2.79 -18.65 6.22
N THR A 109 -3.61 -18.28 7.21
CA THR A 109 -4.58 -19.15 7.87
C THR A 109 -5.95 -18.50 7.92
N GLY A 110 -7.02 -19.28 7.97
CA GLY A 110 -8.38 -18.76 8.07
C GLY A 110 -9.40 -19.60 7.32
N THR A 111 -10.39 -18.93 6.76
CA THR A 111 -11.43 -19.58 5.97
C THR A 111 -11.74 -18.74 4.75
N SER A 112 -11.76 -19.35 3.57
CA SER A 112 -12.16 -18.69 2.32
C SER A 112 -13.24 -19.50 1.64
N ARG A 113 -14.35 -18.85 1.27
CA ARG A 113 -15.52 -19.47 0.63
C ARG A 113 -16.00 -20.75 1.35
N GLY A 114 -16.04 -20.69 2.70
CA GLY A 114 -16.47 -21.80 3.55
C GLY A 114 -15.46 -22.95 3.70
N LYS A 115 -14.23 -22.81 3.18
CA LYS A 115 -13.19 -23.84 3.26
C LYS A 115 -12.03 -23.36 4.12
N PRO A 116 -11.44 -24.22 4.97
CA PRO A 116 -10.22 -23.89 5.71
C PRO A 116 -9.07 -23.54 4.76
N VAL A 117 -8.31 -22.52 5.12
CA VAL A 117 -7.09 -22.11 4.44
C VAL A 117 -5.91 -22.27 5.41
N HIS A 118 -4.89 -22.99 4.96
CA HIS A 118 -3.55 -22.99 5.55
C HIS A 118 -2.55 -23.13 4.41
N ALA A 119 -1.82 -22.08 4.14
CA ALA A 119 -0.91 -22.00 3.01
C ALA A 119 0.36 -21.20 3.34
N PHE A 120 1.45 -21.56 2.68
CA PHE A 120 2.66 -20.74 2.62
C PHE A 120 2.72 -20.02 1.28
N GLY A 121 3.01 -18.72 1.33
CA GLY A 121 3.10 -17.85 0.18
C GLY A 121 4.49 -17.27 -0.01
N THR A 122 4.80 -16.94 -1.27
CA THR A 122 5.96 -16.14 -1.64
C THR A 122 5.50 -15.03 -2.58
N ASP A 123 5.86 -13.81 -2.23
CA ASP A 123 5.45 -12.61 -2.96
C ASP A 123 6.70 -11.90 -3.48
N THR A 124 6.65 -11.43 -4.71
CA THR A 124 7.67 -10.53 -5.27
C THR A 124 6.97 -9.31 -5.82
N MET A 125 7.36 -8.14 -5.33
CA MET A 125 6.86 -6.87 -5.83
C MET A 125 8.01 -6.01 -6.32
N VAL A 126 7.86 -5.46 -7.54
CA VAL A 126 8.75 -4.45 -8.09
C VAL A 126 8.07 -3.10 -7.96
N LEU A 127 8.81 -2.12 -7.49
CA LEU A 127 8.34 -0.75 -7.29
C LEU A 127 9.22 0.22 -8.04
N GLU A 128 8.63 1.31 -8.50
CA GLU A 128 9.34 2.45 -9.08
C GLU A 128 9.07 3.71 -8.29
N LYS A 129 10.05 4.60 -8.26
CA LYS A 129 9.95 5.90 -7.61
C LYS A 129 8.84 6.72 -8.27
N LYS A 130 7.97 7.32 -7.45
CA LYS A 130 6.90 8.21 -7.89
C LYS A 130 6.80 9.40 -6.93
N GLY A 131 7.33 10.55 -7.35
CA GLY A 131 7.48 11.69 -6.45
C GLY A 131 8.35 11.34 -5.25
N ASP A 132 7.86 11.61 -4.06
CA ASP A 132 8.56 11.27 -2.81
C ASP A 132 8.29 9.84 -2.31
N GLY A 133 7.42 9.07 -2.99
CA GLY A 133 7.04 7.71 -2.61
C GLY A 133 7.39 6.67 -3.68
N TRP A 134 6.69 5.52 -3.62
CA TRP A 134 6.87 4.39 -4.51
C TRP A 134 5.54 3.91 -5.07
N ALA A 135 5.52 3.46 -6.33
CA ALA A 135 4.38 2.80 -6.97
C ALA A 135 4.76 1.35 -7.30
N ILE A 136 3.87 0.42 -7.02
CA ILE A 136 4.03 -0.99 -7.38
C ILE A 136 3.78 -1.13 -8.89
N VAL A 137 4.77 -1.63 -9.63
CA VAL A 137 4.71 -1.84 -11.10
C VAL A 137 4.59 -3.31 -11.47
N HIS A 138 4.94 -4.22 -10.58
CA HIS A 138 4.78 -5.65 -10.78
C HIS A 138 4.49 -6.35 -9.46
N VAL A 139 3.61 -7.35 -9.52
CA VAL A 139 3.32 -8.28 -8.42
C VAL A 139 3.37 -9.69 -8.96
N HIS A 140 4.03 -10.59 -8.25
CA HIS A 140 3.93 -12.02 -8.48
C HIS A 140 3.63 -12.73 -7.16
N TRP A 141 2.45 -13.32 -7.08
CA TRP A 141 2.02 -14.15 -5.97
C TRP A 141 2.08 -15.62 -6.31
N SER A 142 2.63 -16.39 -5.39
CA SER A 142 2.67 -17.84 -5.47
C SER A 142 2.40 -18.45 -4.10
N SER A 143 1.69 -19.55 -4.07
CA SER A 143 1.37 -20.23 -2.80
C SER A 143 1.31 -21.75 -2.96
N ARG A 144 1.52 -22.45 -1.86
CA ARG A 144 1.27 -23.87 -1.72
C ARG A 144 0.50 -24.16 -0.43
N LYS A 145 -0.23 -25.24 -0.39
CA LYS A 145 -0.80 -25.74 0.87
C LYS A 145 0.29 -26.09 1.86
N ALA A 146 0.03 -25.84 3.14
CA ALA A 146 0.88 -26.25 4.25
C ALA A 146 0.93 -27.76 4.41
#